data_56226a66ab8e604e7dfebcb833cd6cc5
#
_entry.id   56226a66ab8e604e7dfebcb833cd6cc5
#
_cell.length_a   1.000
_cell.length_b   1.000
_cell.length_c   1.000
_cell.angle_alpha   90.00
_cell.angle_beta   90.00
_cell.angle_gamma   90.00
#
_symmetry.space_group_name_H-M   'P 1'
#
loop_
_entity.id
_entity.type
_entity.pdbx_description
1 polymer ?
#
loop_
_entity_poly.entity_id
_entity_poly.type
_entity_poly.pdbx_seq_one_letter_code
_entity_poly.pdbx_strand_id
1 'polypeptide(L)'
;MRAKPLASIVSVGISKFGRREGVYARELFAEAALEAFQRVEKLDPGKDIKAAFIGQMSESYEHQSHNAPIAASWAGVPPAPAIRVEYACASSGTALRCGIMAIKSGM
;
A
#
# COMPACT_ATOMS: atom_id res chain seq x y z
N MET A 1 31.51 6.79 -3.55
CA MET A 1 30.54 7.48 -4.41
C MET A 1 29.15 7.28 -3.87
N ARG A 2 28.42 8.33 -3.67
CA ARG A 2 27.02 8.23 -3.24
C ARG A 2 26.10 8.05 -4.44
N ALA A 3 25.23 7.07 -4.37
CA ALA A 3 24.12 6.97 -5.32
C ALA A 3 23.08 8.07 -5.05
N LYS A 4 22.47 8.60 -6.10
CA LYS A 4 21.34 9.51 -5.94
C LYS A 4 20.14 8.75 -5.36
N PRO A 5 19.38 9.35 -4.42
CA PRO A 5 18.13 8.77 -3.97
C PRO A 5 17.17 8.59 -5.14
N LEU A 6 16.54 7.42 -5.21
CA LEU A 6 15.52 7.13 -6.23
C LEU A 6 14.16 7.69 -5.82
N ALA A 7 13.87 7.66 -4.54
CA ALA A 7 12.62 8.11 -3.95
C ALA A 7 12.84 8.29 -2.45
N SER A 8 11.89 8.94 -1.80
CA SER A 8 11.91 9.12 -0.34
C SER A 8 10.76 8.36 0.29
N ILE A 9 11.01 7.76 1.45
CA ILE A 9 9.95 7.21 2.29
C ILE A 9 9.56 8.31 3.28
N VAL A 10 8.34 8.82 3.16
CA VAL A 10 7.88 9.95 3.98
C VAL A 10 7.16 9.50 5.25
N SER A 11 6.65 8.29 5.28
CA SER A 11 5.98 7.73 6.45
C SER A 11 5.88 6.22 6.36
N VAL A 12 5.65 5.59 7.49
CA VAL A 12 5.38 4.16 7.59
C VAL A 12 4.27 3.92 8.61
N GLY A 13 3.57 2.82 8.45
CA GLY A 13 2.57 2.36 9.39
C GLY A 13 2.53 0.84 9.42
N ILE A 14 2.04 0.28 10.49
CA ILE A 14 1.94 -1.16 10.66
C ILE A 14 0.66 -1.52 11.40
N SER A 15 -0.04 -2.54 10.93
CA SER A 15 -1.20 -3.07 11.63
C SER A 15 -0.75 -3.96 12.79
N LYS A 16 -1.62 -4.12 13.79
CA LYS A 16 -1.33 -4.98 14.92
C LYS A 16 -1.14 -6.42 14.48
N PHE A 17 -0.03 -7.02 14.87
CA PHE A 17 0.26 -8.43 14.64
C PHE A 17 -0.54 -9.33 15.57
N GLY A 18 -0.86 -10.51 15.09
CA GLY A 18 -1.52 -11.53 15.86
C GLY A 18 -2.67 -12.16 15.09
N ARG A 19 -3.35 -13.08 15.75
CA ARG A 19 -4.56 -13.69 15.20
C ARG A 19 -5.70 -12.70 15.32
N ARG A 20 -6.21 -12.24 14.20
CA ARG A 20 -7.23 -11.19 14.12
C ARG A 20 -8.49 -11.76 13.47
N GLU A 21 -9.25 -12.54 14.20
CA GLU A 21 -10.46 -13.17 13.69
C GLU A 21 -11.49 -12.13 13.25
N GLY A 22 -12.17 -12.39 12.12
CA GLY A 22 -13.16 -11.49 11.57
C GLY A 22 -12.61 -10.23 10.91
N VAL A 23 -11.29 -10.10 10.81
CA VAL A 23 -10.63 -8.94 10.20
C VAL A 23 -10.11 -9.32 8.82
N TYR A 24 -10.49 -8.56 7.81
CA TYR A 24 -10.08 -8.80 6.43
C TYR A 24 -8.82 -8.03 6.06
N ALA A 25 -8.16 -8.44 4.98
CA ALA A 25 -6.95 -7.78 4.51
C ALA A 25 -7.15 -6.28 4.27
N ARG A 26 -8.29 -5.86 3.73
CA ARG A 26 -8.60 -4.44 3.53
C ARG A 26 -8.60 -3.64 4.83
N GLU A 27 -9.01 -4.27 5.92
CA GLU A 27 -9.02 -3.62 7.24
C GLU A 27 -7.60 -3.52 7.81
N LEU A 28 -6.79 -4.58 7.66
CA LEU A 28 -5.40 -4.57 8.07
C LEU A 28 -4.61 -3.52 7.27
N PHE A 29 -4.85 -3.45 5.98
CA PHE A 29 -4.23 -2.44 5.13
C PHE A 29 -4.64 -1.03 5.55
N ALA A 30 -5.93 -0.80 5.75
CA ALA A 30 -6.44 0.51 6.18
C ALA A 30 -5.85 0.93 7.52
N GLU A 31 -5.76 0.01 8.48
CA GLU A 31 -5.17 0.28 9.80
C GLU A 31 -3.72 0.78 9.67
N ALA A 32 -2.91 0.09 8.89
CA ALA A 32 -1.52 0.48 8.66
C ALA A 32 -1.40 1.78 7.86
N ALA A 33 -2.20 1.91 6.80
CA ALA A 33 -2.17 3.09 5.94
C ALA A 33 -2.59 4.35 6.70
N LEU A 34 -3.66 4.27 7.48
CA LEU A 34 -4.14 5.42 8.26
C LEU A 34 -3.11 5.87 9.30
N GLU A 35 -2.43 4.94 9.93
CA GLU A 35 -1.31 5.28 10.83
C GLU A 35 -0.22 6.04 10.10
N ALA A 36 0.17 5.55 8.91
CA ALA A 36 1.18 6.23 8.10
C ALA A 36 0.72 7.63 7.67
N PHE A 37 -0.53 7.78 7.24
CA PHE A 37 -1.06 9.06 6.76
C PHE A 37 -1.15 10.10 7.88
N GLN A 38 -1.53 9.68 9.08
CA GLN A 38 -1.65 10.58 10.23
C GLN A 38 -0.32 11.20 10.63
N ARG A 39 0.79 10.57 10.29
CA ARG A 39 2.14 11.05 10.60
C ARG A 39 2.63 12.11 9.61
N VAL A 40 1.93 12.33 8.53
CA VAL A 40 2.29 13.30 7.52
C VAL A 40 1.35 14.49 7.60
N GLU A 41 1.89 15.63 7.98
CA GLU A 41 1.10 16.85 8.13
C GLU A 41 0.51 17.29 6.79
N LYS A 42 -0.75 17.67 6.80
CA LYS A 42 -1.47 18.20 5.62
C LYS A 42 -1.63 17.20 4.47
N LEU A 43 -1.43 15.91 4.71
CA LEU A 43 -1.68 14.91 3.67
C LEU A 43 -3.18 14.69 3.51
N ASP A 44 -3.66 14.80 2.27
CA ASP A 44 -5.00 14.39 1.87
C ASP A 44 -4.87 13.15 0.98
N PRO A 45 -5.13 11.94 1.50
CA PRO A 45 -4.94 10.71 0.71
C PRO A 45 -5.73 10.70 -0.59
N GLY A 46 -6.93 11.28 -0.60
CA GLY A 46 -7.79 11.35 -1.80
C GLY A 46 -7.25 12.23 -2.91
N LYS A 47 -6.33 13.15 -2.59
CA LYS A 47 -5.74 14.08 -3.55
C LYS A 47 -4.27 13.81 -3.79
N ASP A 48 -3.53 13.48 -2.74
CA ASP A 48 -2.07 13.45 -2.78
C ASP A 48 -1.50 12.09 -3.17
N ILE A 49 -2.25 11.00 -2.94
CA ILE A 49 -1.84 9.67 -3.34
C ILE A 49 -2.21 9.45 -4.80
N LYS A 50 -1.22 9.19 -5.65
CA LYS A 50 -1.41 9.03 -7.09
C LYS A 50 -1.47 7.59 -7.54
N ALA A 51 -0.96 6.65 -6.74
CA ALA A 51 -1.04 5.22 -7.02
C ALA A 51 -0.82 4.44 -5.73
N ALA A 52 -1.35 3.22 -5.68
CA ALA A 52 -1.13 2.29 -4.58
C ALA A 52 -0.65 0.95 -5.15
N PHE A 53 0.47 0.46 -4.66
CA PHE A 53 0.99 -0.86 -5.00
C PHE A 53 0.92 -1.72 -3.74
N ILE A 54 0.12 -2.77 -3.80
CA ILE A 54 -0.19 -3.58 -2.61
C ILE A 54 0.34 -4.99 -2.80
N GLY A 55 1.31 -5.35 -1.98
CA GLY A 55 1.89 -6.68 -2.00
C GLY A 55 1.00 -7.66 -1.24
N GLN A 56 0.54 -8.69 -1.93
CA GLN A 56 -0.27 -9.74 -1.34
C GLN A 56 -0.04 -11.05 -2.08
N MET A 57 0.39 -12.08 -1.36
CA MET A 57 0.72 -13.36 -1.97
C MET A 57 -0.51 -14.01 -2.62
N SER A 58 -1.65 -13.98 -1.95
CA SER A 58 -2.86 -14.63 -2.45
C SER A 58 -4.12 -13.92 -1.98
N GLU A 59 -5.10 -13.86 -2.85
CA GLU A 59 -6.45 -13.38 -2.53
C GLU A 59 -7.39 -14.52 -2.13
N SER A 60 -6.94 -15.76 -2.29
CA SER A 60 -7.79 -16.93 -2.07
C SER A 60 -8.16 -17.16 -0.61
N TYR A 61 -7.36 -16.66 0.32
CA TYR A 61 -7.63 -16.81 1.75
C TYR A 61 -8.94 -16.17 2.20
N GLU A 62 -9.38 -15.16 1.49
CA GLU A 62 -10.59 -14.42 1.82
C GLU A 62 -11.71 -14.65 0.80
N HIS A 63 -11.45 -15.47 -0.22
CA HIS A 63 -12.38 -15.64 -1.34
C HIS A 63 -12.81 -14.30 -1.96
N GLN A 64 -11.91 -13.33 -1.95
CA GLN A 64 -12.15 -11.97 -2.43
C GLN A 64 -11.13 -11.63 -3.51
N SER A 65 -11.61 -11.40 -4.73
CA SER A 65 -10.77 -10.85 -5.80
C SER A 65 -10.73 -9.32 -5.72
N HIS A 66 -9.81 -8.71 -6.47
CA HIS A 66 -9.66 -7.25 -6.55
C HIS A 66 -9.36 -6.59 -5.20
N ASN A 67 -8.56 -7.23 -4.37
CA ASN A 67 -8.24 -6.69 -3.04
C ASN A 67 -7.51 -5.35 -3.08
N ALA A 68 -6.68 -5.10 -4.09
CA ALA A 68 -5.93 -3.84 -4.14
C ALA A 68 -6.84 -2.61 -4.23
N PRO A 69 -7.76 -2.50 -5.19
CA PRO A 69 -8.65 -1.35 -5.21
C PRO A 69 -9.59 -1.28 -4.00
N ILE A 70 -10.01 -2.42 -3.46
CA ILE A 70 -10.84 -2.46 -2.26
C ILE A 70 -10.07 -1.92 -1.06
N ALA A 71 -8.84 -2.39 -0.85
CA ALA A 71 -8.00 -1.95 0.24
C ALA A 71 -7.66 -0.46 0.13
N ALA A 72 -7.32 0.01 -1.07
CA ALA A 72 -7.05 1.43 -1.31
C ALA A 72 -8.27 2.30 -0.98
N SER A 73 -9.47 1.86 -1.39
CA SER A 73 -10.72 2.54 -1.06
C SER A 73 -10.94 2.63 0.44
N TRP A 74 -10.70 1.55 1.17
CA TRP A 74 -10.83 1.51 2.63
C TRP A 74 -9.84 2.43 3.33
N ALA A 75 -8.68 2.67 2.71
CA ALA A 75 -7.67 3.59 3.24
C ALA A 75 -7.91 5.06 2.82
N GLY A 76 -8.97 5.34 2.06
CA GLY A 76 -9.29 6.69 1.62
C GLY A 76 -8.43 7.19 0.46
N VAL A 77 -8.06 6.31 -0.47
CA VAL A 77 -7.14 6.63 -1.58
C VAL A 77 -7.83 6.70 -2.96
N PRO A 78 -9.17 6.68 -3.09
CA PRO A 78 -9.78 6.85 -4.40
C PRO A 78 -9.52 8.28 -4.91
N PRO A 79 -9.42 8.50 -6.21
CA PRO A 79 -9.56 7.57 -7.32
C PRO A 79 -8.22 7.06 -7.87
N ALA A 80 -7.16 7.00 -7.07
CA ALA A 80 -5.84 6.61 -7.53
C ALA A 80 -5.83 5.14 -8.02
N PRO A 81 -5.03 4.80 -9.05
CA PRO A 81 -4.84 3.42 -9.45
C PRO A 81 -4.30 2.56 -8.31
N ALA A 82 -4.85 1.38 -8.14
CA ALA A 82 -4.41 0.43 -7.12
C ALA A 82 -4.15 -0.92 -7.76
N ILE A 83 -2.94 -1.43 -7.59
CA ILE A 83 -2.47 -2.64 -8.27
C ILE A 83 -1.97 -3.62 -7.21
N ARG A 84 -2.45 -4.85 -7.28
CA ARG A 84 -1.91 -5.94 -6.48
C ARG A 84 -0.63 -6.48 -7.11
N VAL A 85 0.40 -6.64 -6.31
CA VAL A 85 1.68 -7.21 -6.71
C VAL A 85 1.89 -8.53 -5.97
N GLU A 86 2.25 -9.55 -6.70
CA GLU A 86 2.50 -10.86 -6.12
C GLU A 86 3.89 -11.38 -6.51
N TYR A 87 4.65 -11.76 -5.54
CA TYR A 87 5.94 -12.43 -5.71
C TYR A 87 6.20 -13.28 -4.46
N ALA A 88 5.22 -14.08 -4.08
CA ALA A 88 5.24 -14.92 -2.87
C ALA A 88 5.72 -14.12 -1.65
N CYS A 89 6.73 -14.59 -0.92
CA CYS A 89 7.24 -13.92 0.28
C CYS A 89 7.85 -12.54 -0.01
N ALA A 90 8.21 -12.23 -1.25
CA ALA A 90 8.79 -10.96 -1.65
C ALA A 90 7.77 -9.97 -2.23
N SER A 91 6.47 -10.22 -2.05
CA SER A 91 5.41 -9.40 -2.65
C SER A 91 5.50 -7.93 -2.24
N SER A 92 5.69 -7.64 -0.96
CA SER A 92 5.77 -6.25 -0.48
C SER A 92 7.05 -5.54 -0.93
N GLY A 93 8.17 -6.24 -0.96
CA GLY A 93 9.41 -5.69 -1.52
C GLY A 93 9.26 -5.36 -3.00
N THR A 94 8.58 -6.23 -3.74
CA THR A 94 8.29 -5.99 -5.16
C THR A 94 7.32 -4.83 -5.34
N ALA A 95 6.32 -4.69 -4.48
CA ALA A 95 5.40 -3.55 -4.50
C ALA A 95 6.15 -2.23 -4.26
N LEU A 96 7.09 -2.21 -3.31
CA LEU A 96 7.94 -1.04 -3.08
C LEU A 96 8.74 -0.69 -4.32
N ARG A 97 9.32 -1.68 -5.00
CA ARG A 97 10.04 -1.46 -6.26
C ARG A 97 9.12 -0.88 -7.33
N CYS A 98 7.91 -1.38 -7.45
CA CYS A 98 6.93 -0.83 -8.39
C CYS A 98 6.63 0.65 -8.09
N GLY A 99 6.50 1.00 -6.81
CA GLY A 99 6.30 2.39 -6.40
C GLY A 99 7.46 3.29 -6.80
N ILE A 100 8.69 2.82 -6.59
CA ILE A 100 9.89 3.55 -7.02
C ILE A 100 9.90 3.73 -8.54
N MET A 101 9.59 2.68 -9.29
CA MET A 101 9.52 2.76 -10.76
C MET A 101 8.46 3.77 -11.21
N ALA A 102 7.31 3.78 -10.57
CA ALA A 102 6.25 4.74 -10.89
C ALA A 102 6.70 6.18 -10.66
N ILE A 103 7.38 6.46 -9.54
CA ILE A 103 7.93 7.78 -9.25
C ILE A 103 8.98 8.17 -10.30
N LYS A 104 9.89 7.27 -10.62
CA LYS A 104 10.96 7.55 -11.61
C LYS A 104 10.41 7.74 -13.01
N SER A 105 9.29 7.12 -13.34
CA SER A 105 8.65 7.26 -14.65
C SER A 105 7.86 8.55 -14.81
N GLY A 106 7.61 9.28 -13.73
CA GLY A 106 6.83 10.52 -13.76
C GLY A 106 5.31 10.29 -13.74
N MET A 107 4.89 9.07 -13.47
CA MET A 107 3.45 8.79 -13.34
C MET A 107 2.87 9.39 -12.01
#